data_2194e1849b106e4e35615a8d325e7a99
#
_entry.id   2194e1849b106e4e35615a8d325e7a99
#
_cell.length_a   1.000
_cell.length_b   1.000
_cell.length_c   1.000
_cell.angle_alpha   90.00
_cell.angle_beta   90.00
_cell.angle_gamma   90.00
#
_symmetry.space_group_name_H-M   'P 1'
#
loop_
_entity.id
_entity.type
_entity.pdbx_description
1 polymer ?
#
loop_
_entity_poly.entity_id
_entity_poly.type
_entity_poly.pdbx_seq_one_letter_code
_entity_poly.pdbx_strand_id
1 'polypeptide(L)'
;MAEQATLAEVLKQINKKYGSNVVKTGVEGLEVDGILSLGTPTFDFCVYGGIPEGRIVEFSGAEGSGKTTSAFMAAASYQREEMKRNPESPRSIILLDNEGTADPVWAKKLGYNMDVDAPVPTIIIRPEAQSAEEIFDMAINMLKTGEVGLLIFDSIATLVPQQIADESMEKQQMGGIAKALTRFANTAIGLLRKHKATLIAINQVRENISGYGDPLQTPGGRAWKHACSMRLMFKRGTFFDADGNDLTKSAQSPAGHVIEVYVLKTKVCKWDRKLGYMHLNYTKGVDILQDTLDVATHFGYIDNSVQGTFKLVDPDTGEIMQDEEGNDIKIRGKKNLTAYFREHTTQWRRLYDLVYDKLQIKEDPFIKSFEELLSIDLNEKLGVDINSTNLEEV
;
A
#
# COMPACT_ATOMS: atom_id res chain seq x y z
N MET A 1 -55.56 10.41 5.86
CA MET A 1 -54.32 10.68 5.08
C MET A 1 -53.21 9.98 5.84
N ALA A 2 -52.50 9.06 5.21
CA ALA A 2 -51.37 8.41 5.86
C ALA A 2 -50.27 9.48 6.08
N GLU A 3 -49.83 9.63 7.30
CA GLU A 3 -48.72 10.53 7.67
C GLU A 3 -47.46 10.10 6.89
N GLN A 4 -46.89 10.99 6.09
CA GLN A 4 -45.70 10.70 5.34
C GLN A 4 -44.53 10.56 6.34
N ALA A 5 -43.91 9.35 6.34
CA ALA A 5 -42.74 9.12 7.19
C ALA A 5 -41.62 10.13 6.91
N THR A 6 -41.06 10.69 7.94
CA THR A 6 -39.93 11.62 7.83
C THR A 6 -38.69 10.92 7.31
N LEU A 7 -37.75 11.66 6.70
CA LEU A 7 -36.47 11.11 6.24
C LEU A 7 -35.73 10.41 7.38
N ALA A 8 -35.75 10.94 8.59
CA ALA A 8 -35.10 10.34 9.76
C ALA A 8 -35.70 8.97 10.13
N GLU A 9 -37.03 8.80 10.04
CA GLU A 9 -37.70 7.53 10.27
C GLU A 9 -37.37 6.52 9.20
N VAL A 10 -37.33 6.95 7.93
CA VAL A 10 -36.91 6.07 6.80
C VAL A 10 -35.46 5.63 6.96
N LEU A 11 -34.54 6.50 7.32
CA LEU A 11 -33.14 6.16 7.58
C LEU A 11 -33.00 5.14 8.72
N LYS A 12 -33.76 5.35 9.80
CA LYS A 12 -33.80 4.42 10.95
C LYS A 12 -34.32 3.04 10.55
N GLN A 13 -35.34 2.97 9.70
CA GLN A 13 -35.85 1.71 9.16
C GLN A 13 -34.86 1.01 8.24
N ILE A 14 -34.21 1.76 7.36
CA ILE A 14 -33.15 1.24 6.45
C ILE A 14 -32.02 0.63 7.28
N ASN A 15 -31.48 1.38 8.25
CA ASN A 15 -30.39 0.92 9.11
C ASN A 15 -30.79 -0.29 9.96
N LYS A 16 -32.04 -0.36 10.42
CA LYS A 16 -32.57 -1.53 11.14
C LYS A 16 -32.67 -2.77 10.23
N LYS A 17 -33.06 -2.59 8.97
CA LYS A 17 -33.26 -3.69 8.02
C LYS A 17 -31.97 -4.19 7.38
N TYR A 18 -31.04 -3.29 7.06
CA TYR A 18 -29.86 -3.58 6.25
C TYR A 18 -28.54 -3.45 7.01
N GLY A 19 -28.57 -2.97 8.25
CA GLY A 19 -27.41 -2.75 9.12
C GLY A 19 -27.02 -1.27 9.22
N SER A 20 -26.45 -0.89 10.36
CA SER A 20 -26.14 0.51 10.72
C SER A 20 -25.11 1.20 9.82
N ASN A 21 -24.42 0.44 8.96
CA ASN A 21 -23.38 0.98 8.08
C ASN A 21 -23.82 1.19 6.63
N VAL A 22 -25.08 0.91 6.29
CA VAL A 22 -25.58 1.00 4.91
C VAL A 22 -25.85 2.44 4.51
N VAL A 23 -26.34 3.25 5.44
CA VAL A 23 -26.58 4.67 5.23
C VAL A 23 -25.84 5.44 6.31
N LYS A 24 -24.91 6.28 5.90
CA LYS A 24 -24.13 7.17 6.75
C LYS A 24 -24.34 8.61 6.32
N THR A 25 -24.28 9.56 7.25
CA THR A 25 -24.41 10.98 6.97
C THR A 25 -23.02 11.62 6.85
N GLY A 26 -22.84 12.48 5.84
CA GLY A 26 -21.66 13.33 5.71
C GLY A 26 -20.32 12.63 5.63
N VAL A 27 -19.36 13.11 6.38
CA VAL A 27 -17.94 12.71 6.33
C VAL A 27 -17.68 11.28 6.77
N GLU A 28 -18.51 10.72 7.65
CA GLU A 28 -18.36 9.33 8.16
C GLU A 28 -18.33 8.25 7.06
N GLY A 29 -18.86 8.55 5.87
CA GLY A 29 -18.86 7.62 4.72
C GLY A 29 -17.57 7.61 3.90
N LEU A 30 -16.67 8.55 4.13
CA LEU A 30 -15.47 8.79 3.32
C LEU A 30 -14.17 8.27 3.96
N GLU A 31 -14.20 7.93 5.25
CA GLU A 31 -13.02 7.47 5.96
C GLU A 31 -12.49 6.13 5.41
N VAL A 32 -11.19 6.03 5.32
CA VAL A 32 -10.48 4.76 5.11
C VAL A 32 -10.42 4.06 6.46
N ASP A 33 -10.85 2.80 6.51
CA ASP A 33 -10.95 2.02 7.76
C ASP A 33 -9.60 1.81 8.48
N GLY A 34 -8.50 1.91 7.74
CA GLY A 34 -7.13 1.79 8.23
C GLY A 34 -6.14 1.80 7.07
N ILE A 35 -4.89 1.85 7.43
CA ILE A 35 -3.76 1.81 6.49
C ILE A 35 -2.83 0.69 6.91
N LEU A 36 -2.46 -0.17 5.97
CA LEU A 36 -1.48 -1.23 6.15
C LEU A 36 -0.14 -0.78 5.56
N SER A 37 0.79 -0.47 6.44
CA SER A 37 2.19 -0.16 6.08
C SER A 37 2.87 -1.39 5.51
N LEU A 38 3.77 -1.23 4.54
CA LEU A 38 4.67 -2.30 4.12
C LEU A 38 5.90 -2.42 5.03
N GLY A 39 6.08 -1.50 5.97
CA GLY A 39 7.23 -1.49 6.89
C GLY A 39 8.51 -0.91 6.29
N THR A 40 8.43 -0.28 5.12
CA THR A 40 9.53 0.42 4.48
C THR A 40 9.17 1.89 4.23
N PRO A 41 9.91 2.84 4.85
CA PRO A 41 9.51 4.25 4.83
C PRO A 41 9.42 4.87 3.43
N THR A 42 10.28 4.47 2.50
CA THR A 42 10.29 5.02 1.14
C THR A 42 9.05 4.65 0.32
N PHE A 43 8.54 3.43 0.50
CA PHE A 43 7.26 3.03 -0.08
C PHE A 43 6.10 3.74 0.63
N ASP A 44 6.08 3.66 1.96
CA ASP A 44 4.98 4.20 2.77
C ASP A 44 4.88 5.73 2.61
N PHE A 45 6.01 6.43 2.44
CA PHE A 45 6.03 7.84 2.07
C PHE A 45 5.26 8.12 0.77
N CYS A 46 5.45 7.28 -0.26
CA CYS A 46 4.80 7.47 -1.56
C CYS A 46 3.27 7.34 -1.48
N VAL A 47 2.77 6.47 -0.60
CA VAL A 47 1.35 6.13 -0.47
C VAL A 47 0.71 6.65 0.83
N TYR A 48 1.34 7.65 1.49
CA TYR A 48 0.84 8.27 2.71
C TYR A 48 0.63 7.30 3.88
N GLY A 49 1.63 6.47 4.14
CA GLY A 49 1.69 5.56 5.28
C GLY A 49 1.42 4.10 4.96
N GLY A 50 0.91 3.77 3.78
CA GLY A 50 0.66 2.38 3.39
C GLY A 50 -0.53 2.20 2.45
N ILE A 51 -0.90 0.94 2.22
CA ILE A 51 -2.05 0.59 1.38
C ILE A 51 -3.36 0.64 2.21
N PRO A 52 -4.50 1.01 1.59
CA PRO A 52 -5.77 1.14 2.30
C PRO A 52 -6.35 -0.21 2.72
N GLU A 53 -6.73 -0.34 3.98
CA GLU A 53 -7.51 -1.48 4.47
C GLU A 53 -8.96 -1.44 3.97
N GLY A 54 -9.60 -2.61 3.91
CA GLY A 54 -10.98 -2.73 3.45
C GLY A 54 -11.17 -2.50 1.95
N ARG A 55 -10.11 -2.59 1.16
CA ARG A 55 -10.09 -2.21 -0.26
C ARG A 55 -9.40 -3.24 -1.16
N ILE A 56 -9.59 -3.07 -2.47
CA ILE A 56 -8.81 -3.79 -3.48
C ILE A 56 -7.62 -2.93 -3.89
N VAL A 57 -6.43 -3.51 -3.80
CA VAL A 57 -5.16 -2.92 -4.26
C VAL A 57 -4.54 -3.81 -5.32
N GLU A 58 -4.15 -3.23 -6.45
CA GLU A 58 -3.47 -3.96 -7.53
C GLU A 58 -1.98 -3.66 -7.53
N PHE A 59 -1.14 -4.71 -7.49
CA PHE A 59 0.29 -4.66 -7.71
C PHE A 59 0.59 -5.21 -9.10
N SER A 60 0.96 -4.35 -10.04
CA SER A 60 1.25 -4.73 -11.43
C SER A 60 2.72 -4.52 -11.76
N GLY A 61 3.24 -5.26 -12.73
CA GLY A 61 4.64 -5.13 -13.17
C GLY A 61 5.16 -6.37 -13.88
N ALA A 62 6.35 -6.25 -14.46
CA ALA A 62 7.04 -7.37 -15.10
C ALA A 62 7.48 -8.41 -14.06
N GLU A 63 7.90 -9.58 -14.53
CA GLU A 63 8.49 -10.62 -13.70
C GLU A 63 9.76 -10.10 -12.99
N GLY A 64 9.97 -10.52 -11.72
CA GLY A 64 11.12 -10.10 -10.92
C GLY A 64 11.14 -8.62 -10.55
N SER A 65 10.02 -7.89 -10.66
CA SER A 65 9.92 -6.47 -10.26
C SER A 65 9.62 -6.24 -8.78
N GLY A 66 9.51 -7.31 -7.96
CA GLY A 66 9.32 -7.20 -6.51
C GLY A 66 7.86 -7.20 -6.04
N LYS A 67 6.87 -7.53 -6.89
CA LYS A 67 5.44 -7.56 -6.52
C LYS A 67 5.15 -8.53 -5.36
N THR A 68 5.54 -9.80 -5.51
CA THR A 68 5.37 -10.85 -4.49
C THR A 68 6.11 -10.51 -3.21
N THR A 69 7.37 -10.02 -3.32
CA THR A 69 8.14 -9.53 -2.17
C THR A 69 7.39 -8.46 -1.40
N SER A 70 6.83 -7.47 -2.10
CA SER A 70 6.06 -6.38 -1.48
C SER A 70 4.75 -6.86 -0.87
N ALA A 71 4.08 -7.83 -1.50
CA ALA A 71 2.87 -8.45 -0.93
C ALA A 71 3.19 -9.25 0.35
N PHE A 72 4.33 -9.93 0.41
CA PHE A 72 4.79 -10.62 1.62
C PHE A 72 5.19 -9.65 2.73
N MET A 73 5.76 -8.49 2.40
CA MET A 73 6.00 -7.43 3.39
C MET A 73 4.69 -6.88 3.96
N ALA A 74 3.68 -6.69 3.12
CA ALA A 74 2.34 -6.32 3.59
C ALA A 74 1.74 -7.40 4.50
N ALA A 75 1.91 -8.69 4.16
CA ALA A 75 1.49 -9.80 5.01
C ALA A 75 2.20 -9.82 6.36
N ALA A 76 3.52 -9.59 6.38
CA ALA A 76 4.31 -9.47 7.59
C ALA A 76 3.82 -8.33 8.50
N SER A 77 3.53 -7.18 7.90
CA SER A 77 2.96 -6.03 8.62
C SER A 77 1.55 -6.34 9.12
N TYR A 78 0.72 -6.97 8.29
CA TYR A 78 -0.61 -7.39 8.68
C TYR A 78 -0.57 -8.32 9.91
N GLN A 79 0.30 -9.33 9.93
CA GLN A 79 0.44 -10.23 11.07
C GLN A 79 0.77 -9.47 12.36
N ARG A 80 1.69 -8.51 12.30
CA ARG A 80 2.05 -7.70 13.48
C ARG A 80 0.89 -6.83 13.97
N GLU A 81 0.18 -6.19 13.05
CA GLU A 81 -0.94 -5.31 13.40
C GLU A 81 -2.18 -6.10 13.85
N GLU A 82 -2.46 -7.24 13.23
CA GLU A 82 -3.59 -8.08 13.61
C GLU A 82 -3.40 -8.65 15.02
N MET A 83 -2.18 -9.09 15.40
CA MET A 83 -1.86 -9.52 16.76
C MET A 83 -2.00 -8.42 17.81
N LYS A 84 -1.78 -7.16 17.43
CA LYS A 84 -2.04 -6.03 18.34
C LYS A 84 -3.54 -5.75 18.51
N ARG A 85 -4.31 -5.91 17.42
CA ARG A 85 -5.74 -5.59 17.38
C ARG A 85 -6.60 -6.71 17.95
N ASN A 86 -6.29 -7.95 17.62
CA ASN A 86 -7.09 -9.15 17.93
C ASN A 86 -6.20 -10.30 18.43
N PRO A 87 -5.50 -10.16 19.57
CA PRO A 87 -4.56 -11.18 20.06
C PRO A 87 -5.21 -12.53 20.36
N GLU A 88 -6.47 -12.52 20.82
CA GLU A 88 -7.20 -13.74 21.21
C GLU A 88 -7.81 -14.50 20.02
N SER A 89 -8.11 -13.81 18.93
CA SER A 89 -8.74 -14.41 17.74
C SER A 89 -8.30 -13.67 16.46
N PRO A 90 -7.03 -13.81 16.07
CA PRO A 90 -6.48 -13.12 14.92
C PRO A 90 -7.08 -13.65 13.61
N ARG A 91 -7.42 -12.75 12.71
CA ARG A 91 -8.00 -13.10 11.41
C ARG A 91 -6.91 -13.60 10.46
N SER A 92 -7.27 -14.59 9.67
CA SER A 92 -6.37 -15.29 8.75
C SER A 92 -5.95 -14.46 7.54
N ILE A 93 -4.81 -14.84 6.96
CA ILE A 93 -4.38 -14.45 5.63
C ILE A 93 -4.75 -15.56 4.64
N ILE A 94 -5.32 -15.20 3.49
CA ILE A 94 -5.51 -16.10 2.37
C ILE A 94 -4.44 -15.77 1.32
N LEU A 95 -3.63 -16.75 0.98
CA LEU A 95 -2.67 -16.67 -0.12
C LEU A 95 -3.10 -17.60 -1.26
N LEU A 96 -3.58 -17.04 -2.35
CA LEU A 96 -3.75 -17.76 -3.60
C LEU A 96 -2.38 -17.78 -4.32
N ASP A 97 -1.73 -18.94 -4.30
CA ASP A 97 -0.46 -19.21 -4.97
C ASP A 97 -0.71 -19.99 -6.27
N ASN A 98 -1.16 -19.27 -7.29
CA ASN A 98 -1.50 -19.88 -8.58
C ASN A 98 -0.27 -20.22 -9.44
N GLU A 99 0.87 -19.60 -9.15
CA GLU A 99 2.13 -19.86 -9.83
C GLU A 99 2.96 -20.94 -9.12
N GLY A 100 2.57 -21.35 -7.90
CA GLY A 100 3.29 -22.33 -7.10
C GLY A 100 4.67 -21.86 -6.65
N THR A 101 4.87 -20.54 -6.56
CA THR A 101 6.20 -19.92 -6.34
C THR A 101 6.36 -19.34 -4.94
N ALA A 102 5.36 -19.47 -4.07
CA ALA A 102 5.47 -18.98 -2.69
C ALA A 102 6.59 -19.73 -1.94
N ASP A 103 7.65 -18.99 -1.59
CA ASP A 103 8.81 -19.48 -0.84
C ASP A 103 8.72 -19.09 0.64
N PRO A 104 8.48 -20.04 1.57
CA PRO A 104 8.39 -19.75 3.01
C PRO A 104 9.70 -19.24 3.60
N VAL A 105 10.86 -19.64 3.06
CA VAL A 105 12.18 -19.17 3.52
C VAL A 105 12.35 -17.72 3.17
N TRP A 106 11.96 -17.31 1.97
CA TRP A 106 11.95 -15.92 1.56
C TRP A 106 10.93 -15.09 2.36
N ALA A 107 9.71 -15.59 2.52
CA ALA A 107 8.68 -14.95 3.34
C ALA A 107 9.18 -14.66 4.76
N LYS A 108 9.83 -15.63 5.39
CA LYS A 108 10.40 -15.49 6.74
C LYS A 108 11.49 -14.40 6.81
N LYS A 109 12.33 -14.25 5.79
CA LYS A 109 13.32 -13.16 5.71
C LYS A 109 12.66 -11.78 5.64
N LEU A 110 11.47 -11.70 5.07
CA LEU A 110 10.67 -10.47 5.01
C LEU A 110 9.82 -10.25 6.29
N GLY A 111 9.89 -11.17 7.25
CA GLY A 111 9.14 -11.12 8.50
C GLY A 111 7.75 -11.73 8.43
N TYR A 112 7.38 -12.35 7.31
CA TYR A 112 6.10 -13.04 7.12
C TYR A 112 6.23 -14.51 7.57
N ASN A 113 5.53 -14.87 8.66
CA ASN A 113 5.51 -16.23 9.17
C ASN A 113 4.37 -17.02 8.52
N MET A 114 4.73 -18.04 7.72
CA MET A 114 3.79 -18.94 7.03
C MET A 114 3.73 -20.32 7.71
N ASP A 115 4.34 -20.49 8.89
CA ASP A 115 4.34 -21.75 9.62
C ASP A 115 2.92 -22.13 10.07
N VAL A 116 2.65 -23.41 10.21
CA VAL A 116 1.31 -23.94 10.56
C VAL A 116 0.84 -23.45 11.94
N ASP A 117 1.78 -23.21 12.84
CA ASP A 117 1.56 -22.73 14.21
C ASP A 117 1.73 -21.21 14.36
N ALA A 118 1.78 -20.48 13.23
CA ALA A 118 1.85 -19.04 13.27
C ALA A 118 0.63 -18.45 13.99
N PRO A 119 0.81 -17.44 14.89
CA PRO A 119 -0.31 -16.84 15.62
C PRO A 119 -1.40 -16.28 14.72
N VAL A 120 -1.03 -15.71 13.56
CA VAL A 120 -1.96 -15.32 12.50
C VAL A 120 -1.90 -16.37 11.39
N PRO A 121 -2.94 -17.20 11.24
CA PRO A 121 -2.90 -18.30 10.28
C PRO A 121 -2.81 -17.83 8.84
N THR A 122 -2.06 -18.57 8.03
CA THR A 122 -2.04 -18.41 6.56
C THR A 122 -2.65 -19.63 5.90
N ILE A 123 -3.71 -19.42 5.12
CA ILE A 123 -4.37 -20.45 4.32
C ILE A 123 -3.90 -20.29 2.88
N ILE A 124 -3.21 -21.32 2.37
CA ILE A 124 -2.67 -21.31 1.00
C ILE A 124 -3.63 -22.07 0.09
N ILE A 125 -4.08 -21.41 -0.98
CA ILE A 125 -4.86 -22.02 -2.06
C ILE A 125 -3.92 -22.23 -3.24
N ARG A 126 -3.71 -23.48 -3.63
CA ARG A 126 -2.98 -23.87 -4.85
C ARG A 126 -3.95 -24.58 -5.79
N PRO A 127 -4.46 -23.87 -6.81
CA PRO A 127 -5.39 -24.49 -7.75
C PRO A 127 -4.69 -25.56 -8.57
N GLU A 128 -5.34 -26.71 -8.72
CA GLU A 128 -4.87 -27.79 -9.59
C GLU A 128 -5.53 -27.71 -10.98
N ALA A 129 -6.85 -27.57 -10.99
CA ALA A 129 -7.65 -27.52 -12.22
C ALA A 129 -8.87 -26.60 -12.10
N GLN A 130 -8.96 -25.81 -11.02
CA GLN A 130 -10.12 -24.93 -10.79
C GLN A 130 -10.10 -23.73 -11.74
N SER A 131 -11.28 -23.40 -12.24
CA SER A 131 -11.50 -22.17 -13.00
C SER A 131 -11.36 -20.92 -12.14
N ALA A 132 -11.15 -19.77 -12.78
CA ALA A 132 -11.11 -18.48 -12.11
C ALA A 132 -12.38 -18.22 -11.28
N GLU A 133 -13.55 -18.62 -11.82
CA GLU A 133 -14.85 -18.44 -11.16
C GLU A 133 -14.94 -19.27 -9.87
N GLU A 134 -14.49 -20.51 -9.88
CA GLU A 134 -14.48 -21.39 -8.69
C GLU A 134 -13.55 -20.83 -7.61
N ILE A 135 -12.36 -20.36 -7.99
CA ILE A 135 -11.41 -19.74 -7.07
C ILE A 135 -11.99 -18.47 -6.44
N PHE A 136 -12.64 -17.63 -7.25
CA PHE A 136 -13.27 -16.42 -6.74
C PHE A 136 -14.46 -16.73 -5.83
N ASP A 137 -15.23 -17.76 -6.12
CA ASP A 137 -16.34 -18.20 -5.26
C ASP A 137 -15.81 -18.76 -3.91
N MET A 138 -14.67 -19.48 -3.89
CA MET A 138 -13.98 -19.89 -2.66
C MET A 138 -13.58 -18.66 -1.83
N ALA A 139 -12.93 -17.67 -2.45
CA ALA A 139 -12.50 -16.46 -1.77
C ALA A 139 -13.69 -15.65 -1.20
N ILE A 140 -14.79 -15.54 -1.95
CA ILE A 140 -16.03 -14.90 -1.48
C ILE A 140 -16.61 -15.63 -0.28
N ASN A 141 -16.63 -16.97 -0.29
CA ASN A 141 -17.16 -17.75 0.82
C ASN A 141 -16.30 -17.60 2.08
N MET A 142 -14.97 -17.58 1.94
CA MET A 142 -14.07 -17.29 3.05
C MET A 142 -14.28 -15.86 3.60
N LEU A 143 -14.42 -14.86 2.74
CA LEU A 143 -14.68 -13.47 3.15
C LEU A 143 -16.00 -13.32 3.93
N LYS A 144 -17.05 -14.11 3.59
CA LYS A 144 -18.34 -14.06 4.29
C LYS A 144 -18.24 -14.46 5.76
N THR A 145 -17.25 -15.26 6.15
CA THR A 145 -17.04 -15.67 7.55
C THR A 145 -16.67 -14.49 8.44
N GLY A 146 -16.01 -13.48 7.90
CA GLY A 146 -15.44 -12.36 8.67
C GLY A 146 -14.10 -12.69 9.34
N GLU A 147 -13.59 -13.91 9.19
CA GLU A 147 -12.34 -14.40 9.80
C GLU A 147 -11.11 -14.19 8.91
N VAL A 148 -11.28 -13.52 7.77
CA VAL A 148 -10.21 -13.17 6.83
C VAL A 148 -9.96 -11.67 6.87
N GLY A 149 -8.71 -11.27 7.07
CA GLY A 149 -8.34 -9.86 7.10
C GLY A 149 -7.44 -9.42 5.96
N LEU A 150 -6.69 -10.36 5.35
CA LEU A 150 -5.87 -10.09 4.18
C LEU A 150 -6.01 -11.22 3.16
N LEU A 151 -6.19 -10.85 1.88
CA LEU A 151 -6.11 -11.75 0.74
C LEU A 151 -4.98 -11.30 -0.17
N ILE A 152 -4.17 -12.25 -0.62
CA ILE A 152 -3.12 -12.03 -1.62
C ILE A 152 -3.39 -13.01 -2.77
N PHE A 153 -3.60 -12.48 -3.97
CA PHE A 153 -3.76 -13.28 -5.18
C PHE A 153 -2.50 -13.15 -6.05
N ASP A 154 -1.71 -14.20 -6.10
CA ASP A 154 -0.47 -14.28 -6.89
C ASP A 154 -0.54 -15.43 -7.91
N SER A 155 -0.92 -15.17 -9.14
CA SER A 155 -1.36 -13.89 -9.70
C SER A 155 -2.76 -14.03 -10.35
N ILE A 156 -3.46 -12.92 -10.51
CA ILE A 156 -4.75 -12.92 -11.24
C ILE A 156 -4.57 -13.05 -12.76
N ALA A 157 -3.35 -12.81 -13.27
CA ALA A 157 -3.06 -12.83 -14.70
C ALA A 157 -3.03 -14.23 -15.29
N THR A 158 -2.78 -15.25 -14.48
CA THR A 158 -2.62 -16.65 -14.86
C THR A 158 -3.88 -17.49 -14.64
N LEU A 159 -4.93 -16.90 -14.05
CA LEU A 159 -6.21 -17.58 -13.83
C LEU A 159 -6.94 -17.83 -15.16
N VAL A 160 -7.43 -19.07 -15.31
CA VAL A 160 -8.14 -19.53 -16.51
C VAL A 160 -9.65 -19.48 -16.25
N PRO A 161 -10.43 -18.70 -17.03
CA PRO A 161 -11.88 -18.70 -16.95
C PRO A 161 -12.47 -20.05 -17.35
N GLN A 162 -13.60 -20.42 -16.76
CA GLN A 162 -14.28 -21.70 -17.02
C GLN A 162 -14.58 -21.92 -18.51
N GLN A 163 -15.01 -20.88 -19.22
CA GLN A 163 -15.28 -20.96 -20.66
C GLN A 163 -14.07 -21.40 -21.49
N ILE A 164 -12.85 -21.05 -21.05
CA ILE A 164 -11.60 -21.43 -21.72
C ILE A 164 -11.15 -22.81 -21.27
N ALA A 165 -11.40 -23.20 -20.03
CA ALA A 165 -11.06 -24.53 -19.51
C ALA A 165 -11.84 -25.65 -20.20
N ASP A 166 -13.10 -25.35 -20.61
CA ASP A 166 -14.01 -26.30 -21.25
C ASP A 166 -13.86 -26.37 -22.78
N GLU A 167 -13.12 -25.44 -23.41
CA GLU A 167 -12.96 -25.38 -24.87
C GLU A 167 -11.63 -26.02 -25.33
N SER A 168 -11.65 -26.58 -26.56
CA SER A 168 -10.41 -27.06 -27.20
C SER A 168 -9.42 -25.91 -27.43
N MET A 169 -8.11 -26.19 -27.33
CA MET A 169 -7.02 -25.20 -27.48
C MET A 169 -7.05 -24.37 -28.79
N GLU A 170 -7.90 -24.75 -29.75
CA GLU A 170 -8.00 -24.04 -31.04
C GLU A 170 -8.80 -22.74 -31.01
N LYS A 171 -9.59 -22.50 -29.92
CA LYS A 171 -10.40 -21.28 -29.81
C LYS A 171 -9.86 -20.34 -28.74
N GLN A 172 -9.07 -19.39 -29.15
CA GLN A 172 -8.68 -18.27 -28.28
C GLN A 172 -9.84 -17.27 -28.13
N GLN A 173 -10.52 -17.31 -26.98
CA GLN A 173 -11.46 -16.24 -26.61
C GLN A 173 -10.76 -15.17 -25.80
N MET A 174 -10.70 -13.95 -26.34
CA MET A 174 -10.22 -12.79 -25.61
C MET A 174 -11.31 -12.26 -24.65
N GLY A 175 -10.97 -12.07 -23.37
CA GLY A 175 -11.82 -11.31 -22.43
C GLY A 175 -12.49 -12.09 -21.30
N GLY A 176 -12.40 -13.42 -21.25
CA GLY A 176 -13.04 -14.22 -20.20
C GLY A 176 -12.69 -13.81 -18.78
N ILE A 177 -11.40 -13.61 -18.47
CA ILE A 177 -10.93 -13.22 -17.14
C ILE A 177 -11.48 -11.84 -16.71
N ALA A 178 -11.66 -10.89 -17.64
CA ALA A 178 -12.20 -9.56 -17.32
C ALA A 178 -13.65 -9.64 -16.80
N LYS A 179 -14.45 -10.58 -17.33
CA LYS A 179 -15.84 -10.80 -16.88
C LYS A 179 -15.88 -11.44 -15.49
N ALA A 180 -15.04 -12.46 -15.26
CA ALA A 180 -14.92 -13.13 -13.95
C ALA A 180 -14.44 -12.15 -12.86
N LEU A 181 -13.37 -11.37 -13.14
CA LEU A 181 -12.86 -10.34 -12.23
C LEU A 181 -13.89 -9.25 -11.94
N THR A 182 -14.68 -8.84 -12.94
CA THR A 182 -15.74 -7.82 -12.73
C THR A 182 -16.80 -8.35 -11.78
N ARG A 183 -17.26 -9.58 -11.97
CA ARG A 183 -18.26 -10.23 -11.09
C ARG A 183 -17.72 -10.38 -9.68
N PHE A 184 -16.49 -10.89 -9.54
CA PHE A 184 -15.82 -11.02 -8.26
C PHE A 184 -15.72 -9.68 -7.54
N ALA A 185 -15.17 -8.63 -8.20
CA ALA A 185 -14.98 -7.32 -7.60
C ALA A 185 -16.28 -6.70 -7.09
N ASN A 186 -17.38 -6.80 -7.87
CA ASN A 186 -18.69 -6.28 -7.47
C ASN A 186 -19.22 -6.92 -6.18
N THR A 187 -18.93 -8.20 -5.96
CA THR A 187 -19.29 -8.91 -4.73
C THR A 187 -18.31 -8.64 -3.59
N ALA A 188 -17.00 -8.70 -3.90
CA ALA A 188 -15.93 -8.58 -2.91
C ALA A 188 -15.88 -7.21 -2.24
N ILE A 189 -16.10 -6.10 -2.98
CA ILE A 189 -15.99 -4.73 -2.43
C ILE A 189 -16.86 -4.55 -1.20
N GLY A 190 -18.12 -5.05 -1.21
CA GLY A 190 -19.02 -4.95 -0.08
C GLY A 190 -18.54 -5.73 1.14
N LEU A 191 -18.02 -6.95 0.91
CA LEU A 191 -17.49 -7.83 1.97
C LEU A 191 -16.18 -7.29 2.55
N LEU A 192 -15.26 -6.83 1.69
CA LEU A 192 -13.99 -6.24 2.11
C LEU A 192 -14.23 -5.05 3.05
N ARG A 193 -15.13 -4.14 2.68
CA ARG A 193 -15.51 -3.01 3.55
C ARG A 193 -16.15 -3.46 4.85
N LYS A 194 -17.14 -4.37 4.77
CA LYS A 194 -17.88 -4.87 5.94
C LYS A 194 -16.94 -5.48 6.98
N HIS A 195 -15.99 -6.28 6.52
CA HIS A 195 -15.08 -7.04 7.40
C HIS A 195 -13.71 -6.38 7.55
N LYS A 196 -13.50 -5.19 6.95
CA LYS A 196 -12.20 -4.49 6.92
C LYS A 196 -11.06 -5.38 6.41
N ALA A 197 -11.37 -6.26 5.47
CA ALA A 197 -10.40 -7.14 4.84
C ALA A 197 -9.80 -6.48 3.61
N THR A 198 -8.51 -6.68 3.37
CA THR A 198 -7.77 -6.09 2.24
C THR A 198 -7.47 -7.15 1.19
N LEU A 199 -7.65 -6.82 -0.08
CA LEU A 199 -7.21 -7.67 -1.18
C LEU A 199 -6.04 -7.03 -1.91
N ILE A 200 -4.89 -7.69 -1.91
CA ILE A 200 -3.75 -7.41 -2.78
C ILE A 200 -3.83 -8.36 -3.97
N ALA A 201 -4.04 -7.83 -5.16
CA ALA A 201 -4.08 -8.60 -6.39
C ALA A 201 -2.83 -8.32 -7.22
N ILE A 202 -1.98 -9.33 -7.36
CA ILE A 202 -0.79 -9.27 -8.20
C ILE A 202 -1.21 -9.52 -9.64
N ASN A 203 -0.74 -8.65 -10.55
CA ASN A 203 -1.05 -8.69 -11.96
C ASN A 203 0.22 -8.53 -12.80
N GLN A 204 0.27 -9.19 -13.93
CA GLN A 204 1.37 -9.06 -14.87
C GLN A 204 1.06 -7.94 -15.88
N VAL A 205 2.08 -7.25 -16.36
CA VAL A 205 1.96 -6.31 -17.46
C VAL A 205 2.24 -7.02 -18.78
N ARG A 206 1.52 -6.62 -19.83
CA ARG A 206 1.73 -7.10 -21.19
C ARG A 206 1.97 -5.90 -22.08
N GLU A 207 2.82 -6.05 -23.08
CA GLU A 207 3.02 -5.02 -24.09
C GLU A 207 1.76 -4.82 -24.93
N ASN A 208 1.45 -3.57 -25.19
CA ASN A 208 0.32 -3.20 -26.03
C ASN A 208 0.72 -3.25 -27.51
N ILE A 209 0.42 -4.36 -28.17
CA ILE A 209 0.75 -4.58 -29.58
C ILE A 209 -0.03 -3.64 -30.51
N SER A 210 -1.12 -3.04 -30.07
CA SER A 210 -1.97 -2.18 -30.91
C SER A 210 -1.34 -0.81 -31.23
N GLY A 211 -0.27 -0.41 -30.53
CA GLY A 211 0.40 0.88 -30.70
C GLY A 211 -0.39 2.11 -30.25
N TYR A 212 -1.64 1.94 -29.81
CA TYR A 212 -2.50 3.01 -29.30
C TYR A 212 -2.70 2.91 -27.79
N GLY A 213 -2.53 4.01 -27.05
CA GLY A 213 -2.70 4.10 -25.60
C GLY A 213 -1.42 3.75 -24.84
N ASP A 214 -1.58 3.32 -23.56
CA ASP A 214 -0.44 2.98 -22.73
C ASP A 214 0.35 1.78 -23.29
N PRO A 215 1.68 1.87 -23.38
CA PRO A 215 2.53 0.80 -23.90
C PRO A 215 2.47 -0.48 -23.06
N LEU A 216 2.10 -0.37 -21.79
CA LEU A 216 1.94 -1.50 -20.86
C LEU A 216 0.49 -1.61 -20.40
N GLN A 217 -0.12 -2.77 -20.59
CA GLN A 217 -1.48 -3.05 -20.18
C GLN A 217 -1.53 -4.20 -19.17
N THR A 218 -2.48 -4.10 -18.23
CA THR A 218 -2.78 -5.18 -17.29
C THR A 218 -4.06 -5.91 -17.70
N PRO A 219 -4.13 -7.24 -17.60
CA PRO A 219 -5.37 -8.01 -17.70
C PRO A 219 -6.45 -7.53 -16.72
N GLY A 220 -7.72 -7.88 -16.99
CA GLY A 220 -8.86 -7.58 -16.10
C GLY A 220 -9.82 -6.52 -16.59
N GLY A 221 -9.47 -5.75 -17.63
CA GLY A 221 -10.37 -4.78 -18.26
C GLY A 221 -10.63 -3.52 -17.42
N ARG A 222 -11.51 -2.65 -17.94
CA ARG A 222 -11.78 -1.34 -17.31
C ARG A 222 -12.49 -1.45 -15.95
N ALA A 223 -13.45 -2.37 -15.82
CA ALA A 223 -14.23 -2.53 -14.60
C ALA A 223 -13.34 -2.92 -13.40
N TRP A 224 -12.40 -3.85 -13.59
CA TRP A 224 -11.39 -4.19 -12.59
C TRP A 224 -10.55 -2.99 -12.17
N LYS A 225 -10.02 -2.25 -13.15
CA LYS A 225 -9.24 -1.02 -12.89
C LYS A 225 -10.04 0.02 -12.10
N HIS A 226 -11.35 0.11 -12.33
CA HIS A 226 -12.24 0.99 -11.56
C HIS A 226 -12.52 0.48 -10.16
N ALA A 227 -12.64 -0.83 -9.97
CA ALA A 227 -12.86 -1.47 -8.67
C ALA A 227 -11.71 -1.25 -7.70
N CYS A 228 -10.45 -1.30 -8.20
CA CYS A 228 -9.27 -1.04 -7.38
C CYS A 228 -9.30 0.38 -6.81
N SER A 229 -9.05 0.50 -5.50
CA SER A 229 -8.90 1.77 -4.80
C SER A 229 -7.50 2.35 -4.97
N MET A 230 -6.50 1.48 -5.09
CA MET A 230 -5.11 1.85 -5.38
C MET A 230 -4.54 0.89 -6.43
N ARG A 231 -3.73 1.41 -7.34
CA ARG A 231 -3.02 0.63 -8.36
C ARG A 231 -1.57 1.08 -8.41
N LEU A 232 -0.68 0.16 -8.18
CA LEU A 232 0.76 0.37 -8.11
C LEU A 232 1.45 -0.44 -9.19
N MET A 233 2.39 0.20 -9.90
CA MET A 233 3.21 -0.47 -10.91
C MET A 233 4.64 -0.60 -10.42
N PHE A 234 5.10 -1.82 -10.35
CA PHE A 234 6.43 -2.20 -9.90
C PHE A 234 7.38 -2.35 -11.08
N LYS A 235 8.56 -1.76 -10.97
CA LYS A 235 9.64 -1.91 -11.94
C LYS A 235 10.94 -2.27 -11.23
N ARG A 236 11.79 -3.00 -11.94
CA ARG A 236 13.18 -3.21 -11.52
C ARG A 236 13.97 -1.98 -11.90
N GLY A 237 14.47 -1.26 -10.89
CA GLY A 237 15.33 -0.11 -11.03
C GLY A 237 16.82 -0.47 -11.10
N THR A 238 17.65 0.38 -10.54
CA THR A 238 19.12 0.24 -10.53
C THR A 238 19.58 -0.96 -9.73
N PHE A 239 20.55 -1.71 -10.23
CA PHE A 239 21.25 -2.73 -9.49
C PHE A 239 22.31 -2.11 -8.57
N PHE A 240 22.62 -2.77 -7.46
CA PHE A 240 23.67 -2.36 -6.55
C PHE A 240 24.54 -3.55 -6.08
N ASP A 241 25.77 -3.24 -5.67
CA ASP A 241 26.70 -4.20 -5.11
C ASP A 241 26.48 -4.44 -3.60
N ALA A 242 27.31 -5.26 -2.98
CA ALA A 242 27.24 -5.58 -1.55
C ALA A 242 27.51 -4.36 -0.63
N ASP A 243 28.15 -3.33 -1.15
CA ASP A 243 28.46 -2.08 -0.46
C ASP A 243 27.40 -1.00 -0.68
N GLY A 244 26.37 -1.27 -1.52
CA GLY A 244 25.29 -0.35 -1.86
C GLY A 244 25.63 0.64 -2.98
N ASN A 245 26.71 0.42 -3.73
CA ASN A 245 27.02 1.27 -4.88
C ASN A 245 26.22 0.84 -6.11
N ASP A 246 25.77 1.81 -6.88
CA ASP A 246 25.01 1.58 -8.11
C ASP A 246 25.85 0.83 -9.14
N LEU A 247 25.23 -0.16 -9.77
CA LEU A 247 25.79 -0.96 -10.84
C LEU A 247 25.08 -0.72 -12.17
N THR A 248 25.79 -0.97 -13.25
CA THR A 248 25.20 -0.94 -14.60
C THR A 248 24.20 -2.09 -14.80
N LYS A 249 23.29 -1.93 -15.76
CA LYS A 249 22.31 -2.98 -16.13
C LYS A 249 22.93 -4.30 -16.57
N SER A 250 24.22 -4.28 -16.96
CA SER A 250 24.99 -5.46 -17.40
C SER A 250 25.74 -6.16 -16.27
N ALA A 251 25.56 -5.75 -15.01
CA ALA A 251 26.21 -6.37 -13.87
C ALA A 251 25.83 -7.86 -13.76
N GLN A 252 26.83 -8.73 -13.68
CA GLN A 252 26.65 -10.19 -13.67
C GLN A 252 26.29 -10.74 -12.29
N SER A 253 26.68 -10.05 -11.21
CA SER A 253 26.47 -10.53 -9.84
C SER A 253 26.07 -9.37 -8.91
N PRO A 254 24.92 -8.73 -9.13
CA PRO A 254 24.45 -7.69 -8.22
C PRO A 254 24.02 -8.31 -6.89
N ALA A 255 24.23 -7.59 -5.79
CA ALA A 255 23.74 -7.98 -4.48
C ALA A 255 22.24 -7.72 -4.33
N GLY A 256 21.70 -6.80 -5.13
CA GLY A 256 20.30 -6.46 -5.12
C GLY A 256 19.92 -5.45 -6.20
N HIS A 257 18.69 -4.97 -6.14
CA HIS A 257 18.21 -3.88 -6.99
C HIS A 257 17.21 -3.00 -6.24
N VAL A 258 17.03 -1.80 -6.75
CA VAL A 258 15.96 -0.91 -6.30
C VAL A 258 14.65 -1.37 -6.94
N ILE A 259 13.63 -1.63 -6.12
CA ILE A 259 12.25 -1.79 -6.58
C ILE A 259 11.67 -0.38 -6.72
N GLU A 260 11.30 0.02 -7.91
CA GLU A 260 10.58 1.27 -8.17
C GLU A 260 9.07 1.01 -8.18
N VAL A 261 8.31 1.87 -7.48
CA VAL A 261 6.86 1.73 -7.36
C VAL A 261 6.17 3.00 -7.82
N TYR A 262 5.44 2.91 -8.92
CA TYR A 262 4.70 4.02 -9.51
C TYR A 262 3.23 3.95 -9.11
N VAL A 263 2.69 5.03 -8.58
CA VAL A 263 1.27 5.15 -8.26
C VAL A 263 0.49 5.47 -9.55
N LEU A 264 -0.18 4.45 -10.11
CA LEU A 264 -1.01 4.62 -11.31
C LEU A 264 -2.39 5.19 -10.97
N LYS A 265 -2.89 4.90 -9.76
CA LYS A 265 -4.19 5.33 -9.30
C LYS A 265 -4.26 5.27 -7.78
N THR A 266 -4.88 6.27 -7.20
CA THR A 266 -5.35 6.25 -5.81
C THR A 266 -6.70 6.92 -5.69
N LYS A 267 -7.55 6.43 -4.76
CA LYS A 267 -8.84 7.03 -4.35
C LYS A 267 -8.84 7.43 -2.88
N VAL A 268 -7.71 7.20 -2.18
CA VAL A 268 -7.65 7.22 -0.71
C VAL A 268 -6.57 8.14 -0.14
N CYS A 269 -5.67 8.62 -0.99
CA CYS A 269 -4.67 9.61 -0.63
C CYS A 269 -4.43 10.56 -1.80
N LYS A 270 -3.67 11.63 -1.58
CA LYS A 270 -3.25 12.52 -2.66
C LYS A 270 -2.42 11.80 -3.71
N TRP A 271 -2.45 12.27 -4.93
CA TRP A 271 -1.69 11.72 -6.05
C TRP A 271 -0.57 12.68 -6.50
N ASP A 272 0.12 13.26 -5.55
CA ASP A 272 1.27 14.17 -5.73
C ASP A 272 2.61 13.44 -5.66
N ARG A 273 2.68 12.34 -4.87
CA ARG A 273 3.84 11.47 -4.74
C ARG A 273 3.68 10.27 -5.65
N LYS A 274 4.32 10.31 -6.82
CA LYS A 274 4.07 9.32 -7.89
C LYS A 274 5.04 8.16 -7.91
N LEU A 275 6.16 8.28 -7.23
CA LEU A 275 7.24 7.28 -7.21
C LEU A 275 7.68 7.00 -5.78
N GLY A 276 7.55 5.76 -5.39
CA GLY A 276 8.18 5.17 -4.23
C GLY A 276 9.26 4.18 -4.65
N TYR A 277 10.09 3.74 -3.71
CA TYR A 277 11.11 2.74 -4.00
C TYR A 277 11.46 1.93 -2.76
N MET A 278 12.17 0.83 -2.92
CA MET A 278 12.68 -0.03 -1.85
C MET A 278 14.00 -0.66 -2.30
N HIS A 279 14.99 -0.73 -1.41
CA HIS A 279 16.26 -1.39 -1.69
C HIS A 279 16.15 -2.89 -1.37
N LEU A 280 15.99 -3.72 -2.39
CA LEU A 280 15.89 -5.17 -2.24
C LEU A 280 17.24 -5.84 -2.37
N ASN A 281 17.74 -6.42 -1.28
CA ASN A 281 18.90 -7.30 -1.28
C ASN A 281 18.46 -8.77 -1.44
N TYR A 282 19.05 -9.52 -2.37
CA TYR A 282 18.62 -10.88 -2.72
C TYR A 282 18.86 -11.91 -1.59
N THR A 283 19.71 -11.60 -0.63
CA THR A 283 19.99 -12.51 0.49
C THR A 283 19.37 -12.07 1.80
N LYS A 284 19.21 -10.75 2.01
CA LYS A 284 18.80 -10.17 3.30
C LYS A 284 17.35 -9.67 3.33
N GLY A 285 16.69 -9.53 2.18
CA GLY A 285 15.39 -8.88 2.07
C GLY A 285 15.53 -7.38 1.80
N VAL A 286 14.52 -6.59 2.17
CA VAL A 286 14.53 -5.13 1.97
C VAL A 286 15.40 -4.46 3.02
N ASP A 287 16.24 -3.52 2.60
CA ASP A 287 17.12 -2.73 3.50
C ASP A 287 16.34 -1.55 4.10
N ILE A 288 15.58 -1.86 5.16
CA ILE A 288 14.76 -0.88 5.88
C ILE A 288 15.61 0.25 6.47
N LEU A 289 16.85 -0.03 6.86
CA LEU A 289 17.75 0.99 7.37
C LEU A 289 18.05 2.03 6.29
N GLN A 290 18.47 1.58 5.10
CA GLN A 290 18.76 2.50 3.99
C GLN A 290 17.51 3.33 3.62
N ASP A 291 16.35 2.67 3.53
CA ASP A 291 15.08 3.33 3.23
C ASP A 291 14.68 4.36 4.31
N THR A 292 14.97 4.06 5.58
CA THR A 292 14.76 5.01 6.69
C THR A 292 15.64 6.24 6.55
N LEU A 293 16.94 6.05 6.24
CA LEU A 293 17.88 7.16 6.10
C LEU A 293 17.53 8.09 4.95
N ASP A 294 17.03 7.52 3.84
CA ASP A 294 16.64 8.31 2.68
C ASP A 294 15.42 9.20 3.01
N VAL A 295 14.40 8.69 3.71
CA VAL A 295 13.23 9.49 4.11
C VAL A 295 13.58 10.46 5.23
N ALA A 296 14.42 10.06 6.18
CA ALA A 296 14.92 10.94 7.24
C ALA A 296 15.69 12.14 6.67
N THR A 297 16.48 11.92 5.62
CA THR A 297 17.15 12.98 4.88
C THR A 297 16.15 13.92 4.21
N HIS A 298 15.11 13.36 3.58
CA HIS A 298 14.02 14.15 2.98
C HIS A 298 13.29 15.01 4.03
N PHE A 299 13.08 14.50 5.23
CA PHE A 299 12.43 15.22 6.31
C PHE A 299 13.33 16.20 7.07
N GLY A 300 14.62 16.23 6.75
CA GLY A 300 15.59 17.13 7.39
C GLY A 300 16.14 16.64 8.71
N TYR A 301 15.91 15.37 9.09
CA TYR A 301 16.55 14.75 10.27
C TYR A 301 18.01 14.38 10.00
N ILE A 302 18.40 14.36 8.74
CA ILE A 302 19.79 14.21 8.29
C ILE A 302 20.06 15.33 7.30
N ASP A 303 21.01 16.22 7.60
CA ASP A 303 21.44 17.28 6.69
C ASP A 303 22.48 16.73 5.71
N ASN A 304 22.22 16.85 4.41
CA ASN A 304 23.13 16.52 3.32
C ASN A 304 23.38 17.72 2.38
N SER A 305 23.26 18.92 2.89
CA SER A 305 23.50 20.18 2.14
C SER A 305 24.88 20.24 1.50
N VAL A 306 25.86 19.54 2.08
CA VAL A 306 27.19 19.34 1.49
C VAL A 306 27.24 17.94 0.86
N GLN A 307 27.42 17.89 -0.44
CA GLN A 307 27.43 16.63 -1.21
C GLN A 307 28.41 15.60 -0.60
N GLY A 308 27.89 14.40 -0.32
CA GLY A 308 28.65 13.30 0.24
C GLY A 308 28.99 13.44 1.74
N THR A 309 28.47 14.47 2.42
CA THR A 309 28.61 14.65 3.87
C THR A 309 27.24 14.71 4.52
N PHE A 310 27.04 13.90 5.54
CA PHE A 310 25.81 13.81 6.31
C PHE A 310 26.03 14.30 7.72
N LYS A 311 25.14 15.17 8.22
CA LYS A 311 25.15 15.62 9.60
C LYS A 311 23.83 15.18 10.24
N LEU A 312 23.90 14.70 11.47
CA LEU A 312 22.71 14.31 12.21
C LEU A 312 22.08 15.55 12.83
N VAL A 313 20.76 15.68 12.67
CA VAL A 313 19.97 16.78 13.22
C VAL A 313 19.17 16.25 14.40
N ASP A 314 19.23 16.95 15.53
CA ASP A 314 18.37 16.66 16.67
C ASP A 314 16.93 17.00 16.31
N PRO A 315 16.00 16.03 16.34
CA PRO A 315 14.61 16.25 15.90
C PRO A 315 13.80 17.17 16.81
N ASP A 316 14.24 17.35 18.07
CA ASP A 316 13.55 18.14 19.07
C ASP A 316 13.98 19.62 18.99
N THR A 317 15.27 19.88 18.73
CA THR A 317 15.83 21.24 18.67
C THR A 317 16.03 21.76 17.25
N GLY A 318 16.17 20.87 16.26
CA GLY A 318 16.55 21.21 14.88
C GLY A 318 18.03 21.57 14.70
N GLU A 319 18.84 21.41 15.74
CA GLU A 319 20.27 21.69 15.70
C GLU A 319 21.10 20.48 15.27
N ILE A 320 22.30 20.73 14.76
CA ILE A 320 23.24 19.65 14.43
C ILE A 320 23.71 18.96 15.72
N MET A 321 23.58 17.64 15.77
CA MET A 321 24.08 16.85 16.90
C MET A 321 25.61 16.94 17.02
N GLN A 322 26.09 17.05 18.26
CA GLN A 322 27.50 17.12 18.57
C GLN A 322 27.96 15.85 19.29
N ASP A 323 29.25 15.53 19.11
CA ASP A 323 29.93 14.49 19.88
C ASP A 323 30.25 14.95 21.32
N GLU A 324 30.88 14.05 22.10
CA GLU A 324 31.27 14.35 23.50
C GLU A 324 32.26 15.50 23.64
N GLU A 325 32.96 15.84 22.53
CA GLU A 325 33.94 16.92 22.48
C GLU A 325 33.32 18.26 21.98
N GLY A 326 32.05 18.26 21.61
CA GLY A 326 31.33 19.45 21.12
C GLY A 326 31.49 19.72 19.62
N ASN A 327 31.99 18.76 18.85
CA ASN A 327 32.13 18.90 17.40
C ASN A 327 30.85 18.32 16.71
N ASP A 328 30.44 18.95 15.62
CA ASP A 328 29.37 18.42 14.79
C ASP A 328 29.64 16.97 14.34
N ILE A 329 28.69 16.08 14.52
CA ILE A 329 28.77 14.71 14.00
C ILE A 329 28.66 14.76 12.48
N LYS A 330 29.78 14.56 11.78
CA LYS A 330 29.91 14.59 10.32
C LYS A 330 30.34 13.24 9.79
N ILE A 331 29.47 12.64 8.97
CA ILE A 331 29.70 11.31 8.38
C ILE A 331 29.87 11.46 6.88
N ARG A 332 31.00 10.96 6.33
CA ARG A 332 31.29 11.04 4.90
C ARG A 332 30.86 9.75 4.20
N GLY A 333 30.02 9.86 3.18
CA GLY A 333 29.55 8.78 2.32
C GLY A 333 28.40 7.96 2.92
N LYS A 334 27.49 7.49 2.07
CA LYS A 334 26.32 6.67 2.46
C LYS A 334 26.72 5.39 3.20
N LYS A 335 27.78 4.72 2.77
CA LYS A 335 28.29 3.49 3.42
C LYS A 335 28.62 3.71 4.90
N ASN A 336 29.30 4.80 5.21
CA ASN A 336 29.67 5.12 6.59
C ASN A 336 28.45 5.57 7.40
N LEU A 337 27.49 6.28 6.79
CA LEU A 337 26.23 6.62 7.43
C LEU A 337 25.43 5.36 7.82
N THR A 338 25.31 4.41 6.90
CA THR A 338 24.65 3.13 7.17
C THR A 338 25.39 2.33 8.24
N ALA A 339 26.75 2.29 8.20
CA ALA A 339 27.57 1.63 9.23
C ALA A 339 27.35 2.26 10.60
N TYR A 340 27.34 3.59 10.69
CA TYR A 340 27.08 4.32 11.94
C TYR A 340 25.75 3.88 12.57
N PHE A 341 24.66 3.88 11.82
CA PHE A 341 23.35 3.50 12.37
C PHE A 341 23.20 1.99 12.65
N ARG A 342 24.00 1.14 12.02
CA ARG A 342 24.10 -0.29 12.41
C ARG A 342 24.77 -0.49 13.76
N GLU A 343 25.71 0.37 14.12
CA GLU A 343 26.36 0.38 15.44
C GLU A 343 25.50 1.10 16.49
N HIS A 344 24.72 2.12 16.07
CA HIS A 344 23.86 2.92 16.93
C HIS A 344 22.37 2.58 16.74
N THR A 345 22.00 1.33 17.02
CA THR A 345 20.65 0.80 16.76
C THR A 345 19.53 1.54 17.48
N THR A 346 19.80 2.07 18.68
CA THR A 346 18.83 2.87 19.45
C THR A 346 18.51 4.19 18.73
N GLN A 347 19.52 4.85 18.16
CA GLN A 347 19.35 6.09 17.40
C GLN A 347 18.60 5.79 16.08
N TRP A 348 18.94 4.70 15.40
CA TRP A 348 18.20 4.27 14.23
C TRP A 348 16.71 4.01 14.55
N ARG A 349 16.43 3.30 15.66
CA ARG A 349 15.05 3.02 16.06
C ARG A 349 14.28 4.31 16.32
N ARG A 350 14.86 5.26 17.07
CA ARG A 350 14.25 6.59 17.28
C ARG A 350 13.98 7.29 15.96
N LEU A 351 14.96 7.29 15.04
CA LEU A 351 14.83 7.92 13.74
C LEU A 351 13.70 7.27 12.90
N TYR A 352 13.60 5.95 12.93
CA TYR A 352 12.54 5.20 12.28
C TYR A 352 11.15 5.60 12.83
N ASP A 353 11.00 5.64 14.14
CA ASP A 353 9.74 6.00 14.80
C ASP A 353 9.35 7.44 14.45
N LEU A 354 10.29 8.40 14.47
CA LEU A 354 10.06 9.80 14.05
C LEU A 354 9.63 9.93 12.57
N VAL A 355 10.25 9.14 11.69
CA VAL A 355 9.86 9.10 10.28
C VAL A 355 8.42 8.63 10.15
N TYR A 356 8.04 7.56 10.86
CA TYR A 356 6.69 7.04 10.81
C TYR A 356 5.65 7.95 11.46
N ASP A 357 5.98 8.61 12.56
CA ASP A 357 5.10 9.62 13.15
C ASP A 357 4.78 10.73 12.14
N LYS A 358 5.78 11.16 11.38
CA LYS A 358 5.59 12.18 10.33
C LYS A 358 4.88 11.66 9.08
N LEU A 359 5.00 10.36 8.76
CA LEU A 359 4.28 9.72 7.64
C LEU A 359 2.78 9.54 7.93
N GLN A 360 2.44 9.33 9.20
CA GLN A 360 1.06 9.10 9.66
C GLN A 360 0.25 10.39 9.85
N ILE A 361 0.68 11.52 9.33
CA ILE A 361 -0.08 12.78 9.41
C ILE A 361 -1.47 12.55 8.81
N LYS A 362 -2.44 12.35 9.69
CA LYS A 362 -3.85 12.11 9.35
C LYS A 362 -4.53 13.37 8.82
N GLU A 363 -4.01 14.52 9.16
CA GLU A 363 -4.52 15.80 8.71
C GLU A 363 -3.62 16.33 7.59
N ASP A 364 -4.23 16.58 6.45
CA ASP A 364 -3.56 17.28 5.37
C ASP A 364 -3.50 18.77 5.75
N PRO A 365 -2.31 19.31 6.06
CA PRO A 365 -2.19 20.72 6.41
C PRO A 365 -2.60 21.67 5.26
N PHE A 366 -2.86 21.11 4.07
CA PHE A 366 -3.31 21.86 2.90
C PHE A 366 -4.80 21.74 2.59
N ILE A 367 -5.56 20.89 3.31
CA ILE A 367 -7.02 20.95 3.24
C ILE A 367 -7.47 22.04 4.19
N LYS A 368 -7.47 23.26 3.70
CA LYS A 368 -8.22 24.35 4.33
C LYS A 368 -9.69 24.03 4.20
N SER A 369 -10.47 24.30 5.24
CA SER A 369 -11.91 24.21 5.15
C SER A 369 -12.41 25.10 4.00
N PHE A 370 -13.56 24.80 3.43
CA PHE A 370 -14.15 25.64 2.37
C PHE A 370 -14.34 27.08 2.85
N GLU A 371 -14.63 27.27 4.13
CA GLU A 371 -14.75 28.57 4.78
C GLU A 371 -13.41 29.31 4.85
N GLU A 372 -12.32 28.63 5.16
CA GLU A 372 -10.97 29.23 5.12
C GLU A 372 -10.55 29.61 3.70
N LEU A 373 -10.89 28.79 2.70
CA LEU A 373 -10.63 29.11 1.30
C LEU A 373 -11.44 30.29 0.81
N LEU A 374 -12.72 30.37 1.18
CA LEU A 374 -13.57 31.52 0.87
C LEU A 374 -13.08 32.80 1.56
N SER A 375 -12.66 32.71 2.83
CA SER A 375 -12.15 33.85 3.56
C SER A 375 -10.87 34.43 2.94
N ILE A 376 -9.98 33.60 2.46
CA ILE A 376 -8.75 34.01 1.78
C ILE A 376 -9.06 34.68 0.44
N ASP A 377 -9.94 34.09 -0.38
CA ASP A 377 -10.29 34.64 -1.71
C ASP A 377 -11.03 35.99 -1.58
N LEU A 378 -11.87 36.15 -0.58
CA LEU A 378 -12.59 37.37 -0.32
C LEU A 378 -11.71 38.46 0.30
N ASN A 379 -10.83 38.11 1.23
CA ASN A 379 -9.86 39.05 1.82
C ASN A 379 -8.86 39.55 0.76
N GLU A 380 -8.39 38.66 -0.12
CA GLU A 380 -7.44 38.99 -1.19
C GLU A 380 -8.09 39.85 -2.28
N LYS A 381 -9.35 39.58 -2.66
CA LYS A 381 -10.08 40.27 -3.73
C LYS A 381 -10.78 41.55 -3.29
N LEU A 382 -11.27 41.62 -2.06
CA LEU A 382 -12.10 42.71 -1.57
C LEU A 382 -11.42 43.58 -0.52
N GLY A 383 -10.28 43.15 0.03
CA GLY A 383 -9.60 43.85 1.14
C GLY A 383 -10.46 43.94 2.41
N VAL A 384 -11.42 43.03 2.58
CA VAL A 384 -12.36 43.01 3.70
C VAL A 384 -12.03 41.82 4.61
N ASP A 385 -11.74 42.09 5.86
CA ASP A 385 -11.56 41.07 6.89
C ASP A 385 -12.93 40.57 7.38
N ILE A 386 -13.38 39.44 6.89
CA ILE A 386 -14.68 38.83 7.21
C ILE A 386 -14.76 38.38 8.68
N ASN A 387 -13.62 38.15 9.34
CA ASN A 387 -13.59 37.79 10.75
C ASN A 387 -13.93 38.99 11.70
N SER A 388 -14.05 40.20 11.17
CA SER A 388 -14.41 41.38 11.92
C SER A 388 -15.89 41.76 11.83
N THR A 389 -16.69 41.04 11.03
CA THR A 389 -18.13 41.31 10.89
C THR A 389 -18.93 40.29 11.71
N ASN A 390 -19.49 40.75 12.83
CA ASN A 390 -20.47 39.98 13.58
C ASN A 390 -21.68 39.65 12.68
N LEU A 391 -21.90 38.35 12.44
CA LEU A 391 -23.05 37.80 11.67
C LEU A 391 -24.39 37.87 12.44
N GLU A 392 -24.54 38.84 13.34
CA GLU A 392 -25.82 39.06 14.08
C GLU A 392 -26.74 40.12 13.46
N GLU A 393 -26.37 40.73 12.33
CA GLU A 393 -27.24 41.70 11.65
C GLU A 393 -27.27 41.47 10.12
N VAL A 394 -27.92 40.38 9.67
CA VAL A 394 -28.66 40.37 8.38
C VAL A 394 -29.83 39.37 8.47
#